data_6d204741ccdf6b6d4a539c4390829294
#
_entry.id   6d204741ccdf6b6d4a539c4390829294
#
_cell.length_a   1.000
_cell.length_b   1.000
_cell.length_c   1.000
_cell.angle_alpha   90.00
_cell.angle_beta   90.00
_cell.angle_gamma   90.00
#
_symmetry.space_group_name_H-M   'P 1'
#
loop_
_entity.id
_entity.type
_entity.pdbx_description
1 polymer ?
#
loop_
_entity_poly.entity_id
_entity_poly.type
_entity_poly.pdbx_seq_one_letter_code
_entity_poly.pdbx_strand_id
1 'polypeptide(L)'
;MAKKKSSSKAWLKEHRDDPYVQQAQREGYRSRACYKLLELQEKDRLIGPGMTVLDLGSAPGGWSQVAIQRVGASGAVIASDILPMEDLEGVTFIEGDFTEDEVFQRIVEALGGKPVDLVISDMAPNMSGVHAVDQPQAMYLVELALDMAQQVLAPGGVFVAKVFQGEGFDQVFKQAKTAFAKVLTRKPRASRPRSREVYMVAKEFRGTSDGNPVANRAQN
;
A
#
# COMPACT_ATOMS: atom_id res chain seq x y z
N MET A 1 13.84 -30.85 -16.72
CA MET A 1 12.58 -30.19 -16.30
C MET A 1 12.08 -30.56 -14.89
N ALA A 2 12.95 -30.71 -13.88
CA ALA A 2 12.56 -31.22 -12.56
C ALA A 2 12.75 -30.26 -11.36
N LYS A 3 13.18 -28.99 -11.55
CA LYS A 3 13.49 -28.06 -10.43
C LYS A 3 12.34 -27.18 -9.92
N LYS A 4 11.23 -27.05 -10.65
CA LYS A 4 10.10 -26.16 -10.28
C LYS A 4 9.20 -26.67 -9.15
N LYS A 5 9.09 -28.00 -8.95
CA LYS A 5 8.20 -28.62 -7.94
C LYS A 5 8.71 -28.58 -6.49
N SER A 6 10.01 -28.44 -6.27
CA SER A 6 10.58 -28.45 -4.92
C SER A 6 10.48 -27.08 -4.22
N SER A 7 10.57 -25.98 -4.96
CA SER A 7 10.49 -24.64 -4.38
C SER A 7 9.07 -24.27 -3.92
N SER A 8 8.02 -24.71 -4.64
CA SER A 8 6.63 -24.45 -4.26
C SER A 8 6.21 -25.21 -2.99
N LYS A 9 6.68 -26.46 -2.80
CA LYS A 9 6.39 -27.22 -1.58
C LYS A 9 7.10 -26.65 -0.34
N ALA A 10 8.34 -26.19 -0.50
CA ALA A 10 9.07 -25.54 0.58
C ALA A 10 8.43 -24.21 0.97
N TRP A 11 8.00 -23.40 0.01
CA TRP A 11 7.28 -22.15 0.24
C TRP A 11 5.92 -22.39 0.94
N LEU A 12 5.13 -23.37 0.48
CA LEU A 12 3.86 -23.73 1.11
C LEU A 12 4.03 -24.22 2.56
N LYS A 13 5.11 -24.97 2.85
CA LYS A 13 5.44 -25.37 4.20
C LYS A 13 5.80 -24.15 5.06
N GLU A 14 6.73 -23.32 4.58
CA GLU A 14 7.13 -22.09 5.27
C GLU A 14 5.94 -21.16 5.51
N HIS A 15 5.02 -21.05 4.55
CA HIS A 15 3.82 -20.24 4.69
C HIS A 15 2.89 -20.79 5.79
N ARG A 16 2.67 -22.12 5.85
CA ARG A 16 1.81 -22.73 6.89
C ARG A 16 2.44 -22.67 8.28
N ASP A 17 3.75 -22.77 8.37
CA ASP A 17 4.49 -22.76 9.62
C ASP A 17 4.78 -21.33 10.12
N ASP A 18 4.43 -20.31 9.34
CA ASP A 18 4.62 -18.90 9.68
C ASP A 18 3.67 -18.48 10.82
N PRO A 19 4.18 -18.07 12.00
CA PRO A 19 3.36 -17.73 13.15
C PRO A 19 2.38 -16.59 12.87
N TYR A 20 2.74 -15.62 12.02
CA TYR A 20 1.84 -14.52 11.64
C TYR A 20 0.69 -14.99 10.73
N VAL A 21 0.91 -16.03 9.90
CA VAL A 21 -0.17 -16.64 9.11
C VAL A 21 -1.17 -17.31 10.04
N GLN A 22 -0.69 -18.12 10.99
CA GLN A 22 -1.54 -18.81 11.95
C GLN A 22 -2.28 -17.81 12.86
N GLN A 23 -1.62 -16.74 13.26
CA GLN A 23 -2.21 -15.69 14.06
C GLN A 23 -3.30 -14.95 13.26
N ALA A 24 -3.04 -14.57 12.01
CA ALA A 24 -4.02 -13.93 11.14
C ALA A 24 -5.29 -14.77 10.98
N GLN A 25 -5.15 -16.08 10.78
CA GLN A 25 -6.27 -17.01 10.69
C GLN A 25 -7.11 -17.04 11.98
N ARG A 26 -6.45 -17.08 13.15
CA ARG A 26 -7.15 -17.07 14.45
C ARG A 26 -7.87 -15.77 14.74
N GLU A 27 -7.29 -14.65 14.32
CA GLU A 27 -7.83 -13.31 14.57
C GLU A 27 -8.77 -12.82 13.46
N GLY A 28 -9.01 -13.63 12.41
CA GLY A 28 -9.92 -13.29 11.31
C GLY A 28 -9.37 -12.28 10.32
N TYR A 29 -8.04 -12.11 10.27
CA TYR A 29 -7.42 -11.28 9.24
C TYR A 29 -7.22 -12.05 7.93
N ARG A 30 -7.43 -11.37 6.80
CA ARG A 30 -7.31 -11.94 5.45
C ARG A 30 -5.89 -12.31 5.06
N SER A 31 -4.89 -11.65 5.67
CA SER A 31 -3.49 -11.95 5.42
C SER A 31 -2.60 -11.55 6.59
N ARG A 32 -1.43 -12.21 6.69
CA ARG A 32 -0.39 -11.83 7.66
C ARG A 32 0.16 -10.41 7.47
N ALA A 33 -0.07 -9.81 6.30
CA ALA A 33 0.38 -8.45 6.00
C ALA A 33 -0.26 -7.41 6.93
N CYS A 34 -1.44 -7.71 7.51
CA CYS A 34 -2.11 -6.84 8.49
C CYS A 34 -1.19 -6.44 9.65
N TYR A 35 -0.35 -7.37 10.14
CA TYR A 35 0.56 -7.09 11.27
C TYR A 35 1.64 -6.07 10.93
N LYS A 36 2.05 -5.98 9.67
CA LYS A 36 2.98 -4.94 9.23
C LYS A 36 2.36 -3.55 9.39
N LEU A 37 1.10 -3.39 8.92
CA LEU A 37 0.39 -2.12 9.07
C LEU A 37 0.05 -1.83 10.54
N LEU A 38 -0.31 -2.83 11.34
CA LEU A 38 -0.56 -2.66 12.77
C LEU A 38 0.69 -2.14 13.52
N GLU A 39 1.87 -2.70 13.23
CA GLU A 39 3.13 -2.24 13.83
C GLU A 39 3.52 -0.83 13.36
N LEU A 40 3.29 -0.51 12.07
CA LEU A 40 3.47 0.85 11.54
C LEU A 40 2.52 1.83 12.21
N GLN A 41 1.25 1.45 12.39
CA GLN A 41 0.24 2.23 13.08
C GLN A 41 0.60 2.52 14.53
N GLU A 42 1.08 1.52 15.26
CA GLU A 42 1.49 1.68 16.65
C GLU A 42 2.63 2.70 16.77
N LYS A 43 3.61 2.61 15.89
CA LYS A 43 4.82 3.44 15.91
C LYS A 43 4.61 4.86 15.39
N ASP A 44 3.86 4.99 14.30
CA ASP A 44 3.80 6.24 13.53
C ASP A 44 2.41 6.91 13.58
N ARG A 45 1.39 6.25 14.15
CA ARG A 45 0.00 6.77 14.28
C ARG A 45 -0.54 7.28 12.95
N LEU A 46 -0.60 6.38 11.97
CA LEU A 46 -0.89 6.71 10.56
C LEU A 46 -2.38 6.93 10.32
N ILE A 47 -3.24 6.12 10.96
CA ILE A 47 -4.68 6.06 10.71
C ILE A 47 -5.41 6.55 11.95
N GLY A 48 -6.28 7.53 11.76
CA GLY A 48 -7.17 8.06 12.79
C GLY A 48 -8.64 7.98 12.39
N PRO A 49 -9.56 8.16 13.35
CA PRO A 49 -11.00 8.21 13.07
C PRO A 49 -11.35 9.31 12.05
N GLY A 50 -12.27 9.00 11.15
CA GLY A 50 -12.78 9.95 10.14
C GLY A 50 -11.90 10.15 8.92
N MET A 51 -10.70 9.55 8.87
CA MET A 51 -9.79 9.68 7.73
C MET A 51 -10.31 8.97 6.48
N THR A 52 -9.93 9.49 5.31
CA THR A 52 -10.07 8.84 4.02
C THR A 52 -8.75 8.17 3.65
N VAL A 53 -8.79 6.85 3.47
CA VAL A 53 -7.61 6.02 3.15
C VAL A 53 -7.77 5.40 1.77
N LEU A 54 -6.69 5.46 0.96
CA LEU A 54 -6.57 4.75 -0.30
C LEU A 54 -5.54 3.61 -0.15
N ASP A 55 -5.97 2.37 -0.41
CA ASP A 55 -5.14 1.16 -0.35
C ASP A 55 -4.86 0.64 -1.76
N LEU A 56 -3.61 0.77 -2.22
CA LEU A 56 -3.14 0.37 -3.55
C LEU A 56 -2.46 -0.99 -3.49
N GLY A 57 -2.93 -1.94 -4.33
CA GLY A 57 -2.50 -3.34 -4.27
C GLY A 57 -3.09 -4.04 -3.05
N SER A 58 -4.40 -3.85 -2.85
CA SER A 58 -5.10 -4.20 -1.62
C SER A 58 -5.36 -5.69 -1.42
N ALA A 59 -5.49 -6.48 -2.50
CA ALA A 59 -5.84 -7.90 -2.39
C ALA A 59 -4.83 -8.70 -1.56
N PRO A 60 -5.30 -9.57 -0.67
CA PRO A 60 -6.67 -10.02 -0.39
C PRO A 60 -7.46 -9.14 0.61
N GLY A 61 -6.98 -7.93 0.98
CA GLY A 61 -7.68 -6.98 1.83
C GLY A 61 -7.20 -6.89 3.28
N GLY A 62 -6.01 -7.42 3.59
CA GLY A 62 -5.50 -7.40 4.97
C GLY A 62 -5.22 -5.98 5.49
N TRP A 63 -4.72 -5.08 4.65
CA TRP A 63 -4.49 -3.69 5.03
C TRP A 63 -5.79 -2.88 5.03
N SER A 64 -6.66 -3.08 4.04
CA SER A 64 -8.01 -2.48 4.01
C SER A 64 -8.82 -2.84 5.25
N GLN A 65 -8.71 -4.08 5.75
CA GLN A 65 -9.37 -4.56 6.96
C GLN A 65 -8.90 -3.81 8.22
N VAL A 66 -7.59 -3.58 8.35
CA VAL A 66 -7.04 -2.76 9.43
C VAL A 66 -7.47 -1.30 9.29
N ALA A 67 -7.44 -0.76 8.06
CA ALA A 67 -7.79 0.63 7.80
C ALA A 67 -9.24 0.93 8.17
N ILE A 68 -10.22 0.11 7.71
CA ILE A 68 -11.65 0.36 7.98
C ILE A 68 -11.97 0.29 9.47
N GLN A 69 -11.35 -0.62 10.22
CA GLN A 69 -11.51 -0.70 11.66
C GLN A 69 -11.03 0.57 12.39
N ARG A 70 -10.00 1.25 11.83
CA ARG A 70 -9.37 2.42 12.46
C ARG A 70 -10.03 3.73 12.09
N VAL A 71 -10.48 3.89 10.84
CA VAL A 71 -11.17 5.12 10.41
C VAL A 71 -12.58 5.20 10.97
N GLY A 72 -13.20 4.06 11.26
CA GLY A 72 -14.55 3.99 11.84
C GLY A 72 -15.64 4.48 10.89
N ALA A 73 -16.86 4.63 11.41
CA ALA A 73 -18.06 4.94 10.63
C ALA A 73 -18.04 6.32 9.92
N SER A 74 -17.22 7.26 10.38
CA SER A 74 -17.08 8.59 9.78
C SER A 74 -15.96 8.69 8.73
N GLY A 75 -15.13 7.66 8.61
CA GLY A 75 -14.05 7.59 7.63
C GLY A 75 -14.46 6.85 6.36
N ALA A 76 -13.53 6.73 5.43
CA ALA A 76 -13.70 5.99 4.19
C ALA A 76 -12.43 5.20 3.84
N VAL A 77 -12.59 4.02 3.27
CA VAL A 77 -11.51 3.24 2.69
C VAL A 77 -11.85 2.89 1.26
N ILE A 78 -11.03 3.35 0.34
CA ILE A 78 -11.05 2.96 -1.06
C ILE A 78 -9.87 2.02 -1.29
N ALA A 79 -10.12 0.87 -1.89
CA ALA A 79 -9.13 -0.15 -2.15
C ALA A 79 -9.08 -0.45 -3.64
N SER A 80 -7.89 -0.62 -4.22
CA SER A 80 -7.73 -0.98 -5.63
C SER A 80 -6.66 -2.06 -5.80
N ASP A 81 -6.95 -3.03 -6.67
CA ASP A 81 -6.02 -4.08 -7.07
C ASP A 81 -6.38 -4.61 -8.46
N ILE A 82 -5.38 -5.13 -9.17
CA ILE A 82 -5.57 -5.87 -10.44
C ILE A 82 -6.15 -7.27 -10.21
N LEU A 83 -6.06 -7.76 -8.98
CA LEU A 83 -6.62 -9.05 -8.57
C LEU A 83 -7.97 -8.84 -7.90
N PRO A 84 -8.92 -9.76 -8.10
CA PRO A 84 -10.20 -9.69 -7.40
C PRO A 84 -10.00 -9.81 -5.88
N MET A 85 -10.85 -9.12 -5.15
CA MET A 85 -10.90 -9.16 -3.69
C MET A 85 -12.33 -9.45 -3.24
N GLU A 86 -12.50 -10.36 -2.29
CA GLU A 86 -13.80 -10.57 -1.66
C GLU A 86 -14.30 -9.29 -0.99
N ASP A 87 -15.61 -9.07 -1.00
CA ASP A 87 -16.22 -7.89 -0.40
C ASP A 87 -15.83 -7.74 1.08
N LEU A 88 -15.50 -6.53 1.43
CA LEU A 88 -15.18 -6.14 2.80
C LEU A 88 -16.09 -4.99 3.21
N GLU A 89 -16.91 -5.24 4.24
CA GLU A 89 -17.88 -4.27 4.72
C GLU A 89 -17.24 -2.91 5.03
N GLY A 90 -17.82 -1.86 4.46
CA GLY A 90 -17.34 -0.48 4.61
C GLY A 90 -16.16 -0.09 3.71
N VAL A 91 -15.65 -1.01 2.89
CA VAL A 91 -14.58 -0.73 1.93
C VAL A 91 -15.15 -0.67 0.52
N THR A 92 -14.85 0.38 -0.22
CA THR A 92 -15.15 0.47 -1.65
C THR A 92 -13.98 -0.13 -2.43
N PHE A 93 -14.20 -1.29 -3.07
CA PHE A 93 -13.17 -1.96 -3.87
C PHE A 93 -13.34 -1.65 -5.36
N ILE A 94 -12.23 -1.35 -6.02
CA ILE A 94 -12.14 -1.06 -7.44
C ILE A 94 -11.11 -2.02 -8.06
N GLU A 95 -11.60 -3.00 -8.80
CA GLU A 95 -10.74 -3.92 -9.56
C GLU A 95 -10.22 -3.22 -10.82
N GLY A 96 -8.91 -3.30 -11.02
CA GLY A 96 -8.21 -2.77 -12.19
C GLY A 96 -6.82 -2.23 -11.86
N ASP A 97 -6.10 -1.87 -12.91
CA ASP A 97 -4.82 -1.20 -12.80
C ASP A 97 -5.04 0.31 -12.60
N PHE A 98 -4.69 0.82 -11.43
CA PHE A 98 -4.89 2.24 -11.08
C PHE A 98 -4.06 3.21 -11.95
N THR A 99 -3.15 2.70 -12.76
CA THR A 99 -2.40 3.50 -13.74
C THR A 99 -3.18 3.74 -15.03
N GLU A 100 -4.27 3.00 -15.26
CA GLU A 100 -5.18 3.20 -16.38
C GLU A 100 -6.17 4.33 -16.07
N ASP A 101 -6.38 5.24 -17.03
CA ASP A 101 -7.24 6.42 -16.86
C ASP A 101 -8.65 6.06 -16.36
N GLU A 102 -9.24 4.98 -16.86
CA GLU A 102 -10.58 4.53 -16.47
C GLU A 102 -10.63 4.13 -14.99
N VAL A 103 -9.64 3.37 -14.53
CA VAL A 103 -9.56 2.93 -13.13
C VAL A 103 -9.25 4.10 -12.22
N PHE A 104 -8.35 4.99 -12.64
CA PHE A 104 -8.06 6.23 -11.92
C PHE A 104 -9.33 7.08 -11.74
N GLN A 105 -10.13 7.28 -12.80
CA GLN A 105 -11.39 8.03 -12.71
C GLN A 105 -12.38 7.38 -11.75
N ARG A 106 -12.52 6.06 -11.77
CA ARG A 106 -13.38 5.32 -10.83
C ARG A 106 -12.94 5.52 -9.37
N ILE A 107 -11.62 5.57 -9.10
CA ILE A 107 -11.08 5.89 -7.78
C ILE A 107 -11.44 7.32 -7.37
N VAL A 108 -11.27 8.28 -8.28
CA VAL A 108 -11.61 9.70 -8.03
C VAL A 108 -13.12 9.87 -7.78
N GLU A 109 -13.97 9.19 -8.54
CA GLU A 109 -15.42 9.16 -8.34
C GLU A 109 -15.79 8.56 -6.97
N ALA A 110 -15.18 7.45 -6.60
CA ALA A 110 -15.39 6.80 -5.30
C ALA A 110 -14.96 7.68 -4.11
N LEU A 111 -13.94 8.52 -4.30
CA LEU A 111 -13.53 9.53 -3.31
C LEU A 111 -14.59 10.63 -3.13
N GLY A 112 -15.44 10.86 -4.13
CA GLY A 112 -16.55 11.83 -4.03
C GLY A 112 -16.09 13.26 -3.70
N GLY A 113 -14.91 13.66 -4.19
CA GLY A 113 -14.31 14.97 -3.90
C GLY A 113 -13.71 15.10 -2.50
N LYS A 114 -13.73 14.04 -1.68
CA LYS A 114 -13.06 14.04 -0.37
C LYS A 114 -11.55 13.98 -0.56
N PRO A 115 -10.78 14.76 0.19
CA PRO A 115 -9.33 14.66 0.18
C PRO A 115 -8.90 13.31 0.79
N VAL A 116 -7.81 12.75 0.29
CA VAL A 116 -7.19 11.54 0.84
C VAL A 116 -6.20 11.94 1.93
N ASP A 117 -6.36 11.40 3.12
CA ASP A 117 -5.45 11.65 4.26
C ASP A 117 -4.25 10.71 4.25
N LEU A 118 -4.46 9.49 3.76
CA LEU A 118 -3.44 8.45 3.76
C LEU A 118 -3.54 7.56 2.52
N VAL A 119 -2.42 7.42 1.81
CA VAL A 119 -2.25 6.37 0.78
C VAL A 119 -1.33 5.30 1.34
N ILE A 120 -1.78 4.04 1.28
CA ILE A 120 -1.00 2.87 1.72
C ILE A 120 -0.81 1.90 0.56
N SER A 121 0.34 1.20 0.53
CA SER A 121 0.64 0.20 -0.50
C SER A 121 1.57 -0.89 0.01
N ASP A 122 1.13 -2.15 -0.04
CA ASP A 122 1.97 -3.34 0.21
C ASP A 122 2.24 -4.12 -1.09
N MET A 123 2.24 -3.44 -2.24
CA MET A 123 2.50 -4.06 -3.54
C MET A 123 3.88 -4.69 -3.64
N ALA A 124 3.96 -5.80 -4.37
CA ALA A 124 5.20 -6.41 -4.82
C ALA A 124 5.01 -6.97 -6.22
N PRO A 125 6.04 -6.98 -7.06
CA PRO A 125 5.96 -7.65 -8.34
C PRO A 125 5.84 -9.17 -8.14
N ASN A 126 5.43 -9.87 -9.20
CA ASN A 126 5.54 -11.33 -9.25
C ASN A 126 7.02 -11.72 -9.25
N MET A 127 7.53 -12.09 -8.07
CA MET A 127 8.96 -12.37 -7.86
C MET A 127 9.42 -13.55 -8.72
N SER A 128 10.29 -13.28 -9.68
CA SER A 128 10.93 -14.30 -10.54
C SER A 128 12.05 -15.05 -9.81
N GLY A 129 12.58 -14.47 -8.74
CA GLY A 129 13.78 -14.91 -8.02
C GLY A 129 15.08 -14.43 -8.68
N VAL A 130 15.00 -13.64 -9.75
CA VAL A 130 16.15 -13.02 -10.41
C VAL A 130 16.19 -11.55 -9.99
N HIS A 131 17.18 -11.21 -9.16
CA HIS A 131 17.29 -9.88 -8.57
C HIS A 131 17.30 -8.74 -9.60
N ALA A 132 18.01 -8.92 -10.71
CA ALA A 132 18.10 -7.91 -11.78
C ALA A 132 16.77 -7.65 -12.51
N VAL A 133 15.77 -8.54 -12.35
CA VAL A 133 14.42 -8.39 -12.89
C VAL A 133 13.49 -7.86 -11.82
N ASP A 134 13.54 -8.46 -10.62
CA ASP A 134 12.59 -8.19 -9.55
C ASP A 134 12.76 -6.78 -8.96
N GLN A 135 14.01 -6.31 -8.84
CA GLN A 135 14.32 -5.01 -8.23
C GLN A 135 13.77 -3.82 -9.04
N PRO A 136 14.02 -3.70 -10.37
CA PRO A 136 13.43 -2.63 -11.17
C PRO A 136 11.90 -2.64 -11.16
N GLN A 137 11.27 -3.82 -11.24
CA GLN A 137 9.81 -3.95 -11.19
C GLN A 137 9.26 -3.48 -9.84
N ALA A 138 9.93 -3.84 -8.73
CA ALA A 138 9.51 -3.40 -7.42
C ALA A 138 9.64 -1.87 -7.26
N MET A 139 10.70 -1.27 -7.77
CA MET A 139 10.88 0.19 -7.73
C MET A 139 9.82 0.90 -8.56
N TYR A 140 9.52 0.40 -9.76
CA TYR A 140 8.47 0.94 -10.62
C TYR A 140 7.09 0.97 -9.93
N LEU A 141 6.71 -0.09 -9.22
CA LEU A 141 5.45 -0.11 -8.45
C LEU A 141 5.42 0.95 -7.34
N VAL A 142 6.56 1.22 -6.69
CA VAL A 142 6.65 2.27 -5.67
C VAL A 142 6.53 3.66 -6.30
N GLU A 143 7.16 3.88 -7.46
CA GLU A 143 7.08 5.13 -8.22
C GLU A 143 5.64 5.42 -8.65
N LEU A 144 4.93 4.42 -9.18
CA LEU A 144 3.51 4.54 -9.55
C LEU A 144 2.63 4.88 -8.33
N ALA A 145 2.85 4.19 -7.21
CA ALA A 145 2.10 4.46 -5.98
C ALA A 145 2.38 5.87 -5.42
N LEU A 146 3.64 6.33 -5.52
CA LEU A 146 4.04 7.68 -5.10
C LEU A 146 3.42 8.75 -6.00
N ASP A 147 3.37 8.51 -7.31
CA ASP A 147 2.73 9.41 -8.27
C ASP A 147 1.23 9.53 -7.99
N MET A 148 0.54 8.38 -7.82
CA MET A 148 -0.88 8.37 -7.43
C MET A 148 -1.11 9.12 -6.10
N ALA A 149 -0.25 8.90 -5.10
CA ALA A 149 -0.35 9.59 -3.82
C ALA A 149 -0.23 11.11 -3.97
N GLN A 150 0.68 11.61 -4.81
CA GLN A 150 0.83 13.03 -5.07
C GLN A 150 -0.39 13.66 -5.77
N GLN A 151 -1.14 12.87 -6.52
CA GLN A 151 -2.34 13.33 -7.21
C GLN A 151 -3.56 13.42 -6.30
N VAL A 152 -3.67 12.58 -5.27
CA VAL A 152 -4.89 12.45 -4.45
C VAL A 152 -4.76 12.95 -3.03
N LEU A 153 -3.54 13.00 -2.46
CA LEU A 153 -3.34 13.41 -1.07
C LEU A 153 -3.70 14.87 -0.83
N ALA A 154 -4.35 15.11 0.29
CA ALA A 154 -4.47 16.46 0.85
C ALA A 154 -3.09 16.97 1.33
N PRO A 155 -2.85 18.29 1.36
CA PRO A 155 -1.72 18.86 2.08
C PRO A 155 -1.69 18.35 3.53
N GLY A 156 -0.52 17.95 4.01
CA GLY A 156 -0.36 17.30 5.31
C GLY A 156 -0.59 15.79 5.31
N GLY A 157 -1.10 15.22 4.21
CA GLY A 157 -1.35 13.79 4.06
C GLY A 157 -0.10 12.92 4.17
N VAL A 158 -0.32 11.61 4.25
CA VAL A 158 0.72 10.61 4.50
C VAL A 158 0.73 9.57 3.38
N PHE A 159 1.93 9.13 2.99
CA PHE A 159 2.14 8.02 2.08
C PHE A 159 2.96 6.92 2.74
N VAL A 160 2.49 5.68 2.63
CA VAL A 160 3.20 4.50 3.15
C VAL A 160 3.29 3.45 2.05
N ALA A 161 4.51 3.04 1.72
CA ALA A 161 4.72 2.00 0.71
C ALA A 161 5.80 1.01 1.11
N LYS A 162 5.60 -0.25 0.71
CA LYS A 162 6.66 -1.24 0.75
C LYS A 162 7.71 -0.92 -0.30
N VAL A 163 8.98 -0.94 0.09
CA VAL A 163 10.14 -0.71 -0.76
C VAL A 163 11.18 -1.79 -0.51
N PHE A 164 11.83 -2.28 -1.55
CA PHE A 164 12.95 -3.21 -1.41
C PHE A 164 14.28 -2.44 -1.45
N GLN A 165 15.12 -2.66 -0.42
CA GLN A 165 16.47 -2.09 -0.41
C GLN A 165 17.30 -2.66 -1.56
N GLY A 166 18.02 -1.77 -2.28
CA GLY A 166 18.83 -2.12 -3.44
C GLY A 166 18.87 -0.97 -4.44
N GLU A 167 19.15 -1.30 -5.69
CA GLU A 167 19.21 -0.32 -6.79
C GLU A 167 17.87 0.44 -6.93
N GLY A 168 17.94 1.76 -7.13
CA GLY A 168 16.77 2.65 -7.21
C GLY A 168 16.21 3.13 -5.86
N PHE A 169 16.55 2.49 -4.74
CA PHE A 169 16.03 2.83 -3.42
C PHE A 169 16.27 4.31 -3.05
N ASP A 170 17.50 4.78 -3.16
CA ASP A 170 17.84 6.16 -2.79
C ASP A 170 17.18 7.19 -3.72
N GLN A 171 16.96 6.83 -4.99
CA GLN A 171 16.30 7.69 -5.97
C GLN A 171 14.84 7.93 -5.57
N VAL A 172 14.08 6.87 -5.27
CA VAL A 172 12.68 6.98 -4.84
C VAL A 172 12.56 7.72 -3.51
N PHE A 173 13.46 7.47 -2.56
CA PHE A 173 13.50 8.23 -1.32
C PHE A 173 13.80 9.72 -1.53
N LYS A 174 14.69 10.06 -2.45
CA LYS A 174 14.99 11.44 -2.82
C LYS A 174 13.75 12.09 -3.45
N GLN A 175 13.06 11.40 -4.34
CA GLN A 175 11.81 11.87 -4.95
C GLN A 175 10.74 12.12 -3.89
N ALA A 176 10.52 11.18 -2.96
CA ALA A 176 9.58 11.37 -1.87
C ALA A 176 9.92 12.59 -0.99
N LYS A 177 11.21 12.85 -0.71
CA LYS A 177 11.65 14.03 0.06
C LYS A 177 11.36 15.36 -0.62
N THR A 178 11.16 15.42 -1.92
CA THR A 178 10.73 16.65 -2.60
C THR A 178 9.28 16.96 -2.30
N ALA A 179 8.41 15.94 -2.22
CA ALA A 179 6.98 16.08 -2.04
C ALA A 179 6.54 16.09 -0.56
N PHE A 180 7.30 15.45 0.34
CA PHE A 180 6.95 15.31 1.76
C PHE A 180 7.99 16.00 2.67
N ALA A 181 7.54 16.55 3.79
CA ALA A 181 8.44 17.20 4.74
C ALA A 181 9.29 16.18 5.52
N LYS A 182 8.76 14.97 5.75
CA LYS A 182 9.44 13.94 6.53
C LYS A 182 9.31 12.58 5.84
N VAL A 183 10.44 11.92 5.56
CA VAL A 183 10.47 10.58 4.97
C VAL A 183 11.29 9.66 5.87
N LEU A 184 10.67 8.58 6.34
CA LEU A 184 11.25 7.63 7.29
C LEU A 184 11.27 6.24 6.70
N THR A 185 12.22 5.42 7.13
CA THR A 185 12.26 3.99 6.85
C THR A 185 11.81 3.21 8.09
N ARG A 186 10.98 2.19 7.88
CA ARG A 186 10.48 1.28 8.91
C ARG A 186 10.71 -0.17 8.50
N LYS A 187 11.06 -1.00 9.46
CA LYS A 187 11.16 -2.46 9.30
C LYS A 187 10.27 -3.10 10.36
N PRO A 188 9.00 -3.45 10.07
CA PRO A 188 8.14 -4.18 10.98
C PRO A 188 8.73 -5.56 11.31
N ARG A 189 8.50 -6.06 12.53
CA ARG A 189 8.91 -7.41 12.96
C ARG A 189 8.18 -8.50 12.16
N ALA A 190 6.95 -8.19 11.74
CA ALA A 190 6.18 -9.03 10.86
C ALA A 190 6.79 -9.19 9.45
N SER A 191 7.76 -8.35 9.06
CA SER A 191 8.58 -8.58 7.86
C SER A 191 9.52 -9.76 8.09
N ARG A 192 9.62 -10.65 7.10
CA ARG A 192 10.56 -11.78 7.20
C ARG A 192 11.99 -11.27 7.35
N PRO A 193 12.79 -11.81 8.31
CA PRO A 193 14.14 -11.30 8.58
C PRO A 193 15.06 -11.28 7.35
N ARG A 194 14.92 -12.30 6.47
CA ARG A 194 15.70 -12.42 5.23
C ARG A 194 15.24 -11.48 4.09
N SER A 195 14.04 -10.91 4.19
CA SER A 195 13.52 -10.00 3.17
C SER A 195 14.21 -8.65 3.25
N ARG A 196 14.55 -8.09 2.10
CA ARG A 196 15.06 -6.73 1.97
C ARG A 196 13.95 -5.68 1.99
N GLU A 197 12.69 -6.10 2.20
CA GLU A 197 11.58 -5.18 2.30
C GLU A 197 11.72 -4.27 3.52
N VAL A 198 11.45 -3.01 3.31
CA VAL A 198 11.22 -1.99 4.32
C VAL A 198 9.99 -1.18 3.92
N TYR A 199 9.52 -0.33 4.80
CA TYR A 199 8.41 0.57 4.50
C TYR A 199 8.90 2.01 4.51
N MET A 200 8.63 2.73 3.43
CA MET A 200 8.71 4.18 3.38
C MET A 200 7.48 4.73 4.10
N VAL A 201 7.69 5.62 5.05
CA VAL A 201 6.65 6.41 5.71
C VAL A 201 6.95 7.86 5.46
N ALA A 202 6.25 8.44 4.48
CA ALA A 202 6.39 9.83 4.06
C ALA A 202 5.22 10.65 4.62
N LYS A 203 5.51 11.64 5.45
CA LYS A 203 4.53 12.45 6.19
C LYS A 203 4.57 13.90 5.76
N GLU A 204 3.46 14.60 5.97
CA GLU A 204 3.33 16.02 5.73
C GLU A 204 3.56 16.34 4.23
N PHE A 205 2.66 15.79 3.40
CA PHE A 205 2.63 16.11 1.96
C PHE A 205 2.52 17.63 1.77
N ARG A 206 3.39 18.20 0.95
CA ARG A 206 3.45 19.66 0.75
C ARG A 206 2.34 20.22 -0.13
N GLY A 207 1.59 19.32 -0.81
CA GLY A 207 0.67 19.72 -1.87
C GLY A 207 1.38 19.89 -3.21
N THR A 208 0.58 20.02 -4.25
CA THR A 208 1.06 20.41 -5.59
C THR A 208 0.92 21.94 -5.75
N SER A 209 1.82 22.58 -6.50
CA SER A 209 1.79 24.03 -6.78
C SER A 209 0.48 24.49 -7.42
N ASP A 210 -0.23 23.59 -8.09
CA ASP A 210 -1.45 23.88 -8.87
C ASP A 210 -2.76 23.49 -8.16
N GLY A 211 -2.70 23.24 -6.84
CA GLY A 211 -3.83 22.70 -6.08
C GLY A 211 -4.00 21.18 -6.27
N ASN A 212 -4.93 20.58 -5.50
CA ASN A 212 -5.19 19.15 -5.61
C ASN A 212 -5.87 18.85 -6.97
N PRO A 213 -5.25 18.08 -7.89
CA PRO A 213 -5.83 17.79 -9.21
C PRO A 213 -7.21 17.12 -9.13
N VAL A 214 -7.47 16.35 -8.07
CA VAL A 214 -8.76 15.67 -7.84
C VAL A 214 -9.86 16.71 -7.54
N ALA A 215 -9.56 17.74 -6.75
CA ALA A 215 -10.52 18.80 -6.45
C ALA A 215 -10.86 19.65 -7.69
N ASN A 216 -9.90 19.85 -8.61
CA ASN A 216 -10.09 20.61 -9.83
C ASN A 216 -10.82 19.84 -10.94
N ARG A 217 -10.71 18.51 -10.99
CA ARG A 217 -11.39 17.67 -12.00
C ARG A 217 -12.85 17.35 -11.65
N ALA A 218 -13.24 17.43 -10.38
CA ALA A 218 -14.63 17.25 -9.94
C ALA A 218 -15.53 18.45 -10.24
N GLN A 219 -14.99 19.56 -10.77
CA GLN A 219 -15.73 20.80 -11.08
C GLN A 219 -15.93 21.03 -12.58
N ASN A 220 -15.44 20.16 -13.45
CA ASN A 220 -15.65 20.17 -14.89
C ASN A 220 -16.45 18.94 -15.34
#